data_8466113fcd7e1ad046203ab82a7ebcc7
#
_entry.id   8466113fcd7e1ad046203ab82a7ebcc7
#
_cell.length_a   1.000
_cell.length_b   1.000
_cell.length_c   1.000
_cell.angle_alpha   90.00
_cell.angle_beta   90.00
_cell.angle_gamma   90.00
#
_symmetry.space_group_name_H-M   'P 1'
#
loop_
_entity.id
_entity.type
_entity.pdbx_description
1 polymer ?
#
loop_
_entity_poly.entity_id
_entity_poly.type
_entity_poly.pdbx_seq_one_letter_code
_entity_poly.pdbx_strand_id
1 'polypeptide(L)'
;YKPGVKFDSILVLNGPQGMGKSTFFAILGKQWFSDSLSISDMRDKTAAEKLLGNWILEISEMNGIRKTEVEVVKSFVTRQDDKFRQAYGVNVESHPRKCIIVGSTNSEGGFLRDVTGNRRFWPVHVPGTGKHHPWELDCVDQIWAEAIHLYNEGEELFLKGAEAEEAYKMQQEAIESDD
;
A
#
# COMPACT_ATOMS: atom_id res chain seq x y z
N TYR A 1 -14.12 -0.57 5.54
CA TYR A 1 -15.57 -0.63 5.30
C TYR A 1 -16.10 -2.06 5.39
N LYS A 2 -15.48 -3.04 4.74
CA LYS A 2 -15.82 -4.46 4.83
C LYS A 2 -14.61 -5.27 5.29
N PRO A 3 -14.47 -5.55 6.60
CA PRO A 3 -13.34 -6.29 7.13
C PRO A 3 -13.17 -7.66 6.45
N GLY A 4 -11.94 -8.04 6.14
CA GLY A 4 -11.62 -9.33 5.52
C GLY A 4 -11.95 -9.42 4.03
N VAL A 5 -12.37 -8.32 3.37
CA VAL A 5 -12.51 -8.32 1.92
C VAL A 5 -11.13 -8.56 1.27
N LYS A 6 -11.12 -9.33 0.18
CA LYS A 6 -9.89 -9.57 -0.55
C LYS A 6 -9.44 -8.29 -1.27
N PHE A 7 -8.29 -7.78 -0.87
CA PHE A 7 -7.59 -6.69 -1.54
C PHE A 7 -6.09 -6.94 -1.41
N ASP A 8 -5.47 -7.38 -2.48
CA ASP A 8 -4.07 -7.83 -2.52
C ASP A 8 -3.15 -6.90 -3.32
N SER A 9 -3.53 -5.63 -3.42
CA SER A 9 -2.76 -4.62 -4.14
C SER A 9 -2.14 -3.58 -3.20
N ILE A 10 -1.05 -2.98 -3.64
CA ILE A 10 -0.33 -1.91 -2.95
C ILE A 10 -0.21 -0.74 -3.91
N LEU A 11 -0.76 0.41 -3.55
CA LEU A 11 -0.47 1.66 -4.22
C LEU A 11 0.93 2.13 -3.81
N VAL A 12 1.82 2.33 -4.78
CA VAL A 12 3.19 2.79 -4.54
C VAL A 12 3.41 4.13 -5.24
N LEU A 13 3.62 5.18 -4.46
CA LEU A 13 3.99 6.49 -5.00
C LEU A 13 5.50 6.55 -5.22
N ASN A 14 5.91 6.70 -6.47
CA ASN A 14 7.31 6.82 -6.87
C ASN A 14 7.62 8.22 -7.40
N GLY A 15 8.67 8.84 -6.91
CA GLY A 15 9.09 10.16 -7.36
C GLY A 15 10.11 10.79 -6.43
N PRO A 16 10.63 12.00 -6.74
CA PRO A 16 11.68 12.65 -5.98
C PRO A 16 11.37 12.78 -4.49
N GLN A 17 12.40 12.84 -3.68
CA GLN A 17 12.27 13.11 -2.25
C GLN A 17 11.64 14.49 -2.01
N GLY A 18 10.88 14.64 -0.92
CA GLY A 18 10.26 15.91 -0.55
C GLY A 18 8.95 16.24 -1.28
N MET A 19 8.46 15.36 -2.17
CA MET A 19 7.20 15.58 -2.90
C MET A 19 5.93 15.31 -2.07
N GLY A 20 6.07 15.00 -0.78
CA GLY A 20 4.92 14.79 0.10
C GLY A 20 4.18 13.47 -0.09
N LYS A 21 4.82 12.43 -0.65
CA LYS A 21 4.20 11.11 -0.87
C LYS A 21 3.60 10.53 0.41
N SER A 22 4.38 10.43 1.48
CA SER A 22 3.91 9.94 2.79
C SER A 22 2.92 10.89 3.42
N THR A 23 3.10 12.20 3.23
CA THR A 23 2.15 13.23 3.69
C THR A 23 0.77 13.04 3.06
N PHE A 24 0.71 12.69 1.78
CA PHE A 24 -0.55 12.40 1.09
C PHE A 24 -1.30 11.23 1.77
N PHE A 25 -0.61 10.13 2.05
CA PHE A 25 -1.22 9.00 2.75
C PHE A 25 -1.64 9.36 4.18
N ALA A 26 -0.83 10.14 4.88
CA ALA A 26 -1.16 10.60 6.23
C ALA A 26 -2.42 11.49 6.25
N ILE A 27 -2.57 12.38 5.28
CA ILE A 27 -3.75 13.23 5.14
C ILE A 27 -5.00 12.39 4.84
N LEU A 28 -4.91 11.41 3.95
CA LEU A 28 -6.02 10.50 3.65
C LEU A 28 -6.40 9.64 4.86
N GLY A 29 -5.43 9.11 5.59
CA GLY A 29 -5.65 8.20 6.71
C GLY A 29 -5.99 8.92 8.01
N LYS A 30 -5.68 10.22 8.13
CA LYS A 30 -5.86 11.00 9.38
C LYS A 30 -5.26 10.25 10.59
N GLN A 31 -5.99 10.13 11.68
CA GLN A 31 -5.57 9.39 12.88
C GLN A 31 -5.44 7.86 12.69
N TRP A 32 -5.90 7.33 11.58
CA TRP A 32 -5.80 5.90 11.23
C TRP A 32 -4.68 5.60 10.23
N PHE A 33 -3.76 6.54 10.05
CA PHE A 33 -2.53 6.35 9.27
C PHE A 33 -1.38 5.92 10.18
N SER A 34 -0.50 5.06 9.68
CA SER A 34 0.77 4.71 10.33
C SER A 34 1.84 4.41 9.28
N ASP A 35 3.03 4.93 9.49
CA ASP A 35 4.25 4.65 8.75
C ASP A 35 5.21 3.70 9.50
N SER A 36 4.72 3.08 10.57
CA SER A 36 5.54 2.24 11.44
C SER A 36 5.79 0.81 10.92
N LEU A 37 5.16 0.43 9.78
CA LEU A 37 5.27 -0.91 9.24
C LEU A 37 6.56 -1.08 8.43
N SER A 38 7.38 -2.06 8.82
CA SER A 38 8.57 -2.46 8.06
C SER A 38 8.41 -3.84 7.43
N ILE A 39 9.21 -4.13 6.40
CA ILE A 39 9.21 -5.45 5.75
C ILE A 39 9.68 -6.54 6.72
N SER A 40 10.58 -6.23 7.65
CA SER A 40 11.01 -7.15 8.69
C SER A 40 9.88 -7.58 9.62
N ASP A 41 8.97 -6.66 9.98
CA ASP A 41 7.81 -6.96 10.83
C ASP A 41 6.87 -7.99 10.19
N MET A 42 6.78 -8.00 8.85
CA MET A 42 5.87 -8.88 8.10
C MET A 42 6.20 -10.36 8.21
N ARG A 43 7.39 -10.69 8.73
CA ARG A 43 7.86 -12.06 8.93
C ARG A 43 7.32 -12.70 10.21
N ASP A 44 6.82 -11.90 11.13
CA ASP A 44 6.32 -12.37 12.43
C ASP A 44 4.97 -11.71 12.80
N LYS A 45 4.57 -11.85 14.07
CA LYS A 45 3.32 -11.30 14.59
C LYS A 45 3.34 -9.77 14.75
N THR A 46 4.50 -9.14 14.76
CA THR A 46 4.68 -7.69 15.00
C THR A 46 3.90 -6.89 13.96
N ALA A 47 3.94 -7.30 12.69
CA ALA A 47 3.14 -6.64 11.68
C ALA A 47 1.64 -6.71 11.99
N ALA A 48 1.13 -7.89 12.39
CA ALA A 48 -0.29 -8.06 12.70
C ALA A 48 -0.73 -7.15 13.87
N GLU A 49 0.11 -6.98 14.88
CA GLU A 49 -0.13 -6.05 15.99
C GLU A 49 -0.16 -4.59 15.51
N LYS A 50 0.75 -4.19 14.60
CA LYS A 50 0.80 -2.86 14.00
C LYS A 50 -0.40 -2.52 13.10
N LEU A 51 -1.07 -3.53 12.53
CA LEU A 51 -2.28 -3.32 11.72
C LEU A 51 -3.47 -2.85 12.55
N LEU A 52 -3.49 -3.14 13.85
CA LEU A 52 -4.61 -2.82 14.71
C LEU A 52 -4.81 -1.30 14.84
N GLY A 53 -6.04 -0.86 14.64
CA GLY A 53 -6.42 0.54 14.77
C GLY A 53 -6.06 1.43 13.59
N ASN A 54 -5.42 0.89 12.55
CA ASN A 54 -5.03 1.64 11.37
C ASN A 54 -5.85 1.25 10.14
N TRP A 55 -6.07 2.20 9.23
CA TRP A 55 -6.72 1.99 7.93
C TRP A 55 -5.72 2.00 6.78
N ILE A 56 -4.69 2.85 6.89
CA ILE A 56 -3.62 2.98 5.90
C ILE A 56 -2.29 2.79 6.62
N LEU A 57 -1.52 1.78 6.18
CA LEU A 57 -0.16 1.58 6.66
C LEU A 57 0.82 1.73 5.51
N GLU A 58 1.81 2.58 5.71
CA GLU A 58 2.85 2.83 4.73
C GLU A 58 4.08 1.97 5.01
N ILE A 59 4.59 1.35 3.95
CA ILE A 59 5.97 0.85 3.88
C ILE A 59 6.79 1.99 3.30
N SER A 60 7.50 2.70 4.16
CA SER A 60 8.40 3.77 3.73
C SER A 60 9.67 3.19 3.11
N GLU A 61 10.25 3.94 2.16
CA GLU A 61 11.56 3.62 1.58
C GLU A 61 11.65 2.23 0.91
N MET A 62 10.76 1.99 -0.05
CA MET A 62 10.80 0.77 -0.86
C MET A 62 11.99 0.70 -1.85
N ASN A 63 13.02 1.53 -1.64
CA ASN A 63 14.22 1.54 -2.48
C ASN A 63 15.09 0.30 -2.24
N GLY A 64 15.57 -0.31 -3.32
CA GLY A 64 16.52 -1.42 -3.23
C GLY A 64 15.97 -2.66 -2.51
N ILE A 65 14.65 -2.86 -2.51
CA ILE A 65 14.03 -4.05 -1.92
C ILE A 65 14.58 -5.29 -2.62
N ARG A 66 15.09 -6.24 -1.83
CA ARG A 66 15.59 -7.51 -2.36
C ARG A 66 14.43 -8.37 -2.87
N LYS A 67 14.69 -9.23 -3.84
CA LYS A 67 13.68 -10.19 -4.37
C LYS A 67 12.98 -10.97 -3.24
N THR A 68 13.73 -11.43 -2.24
CA THR A 68 13.18 -12.15 -1.07
C THR A 68 12.26 -11.29 -0.21
N GLU A 69 12.46 -10.00 -0.17
CA GLU A 69 11.62 -9.04 0.56
C GLU A 69 10.34 -8.72 -0.21
N VAL A 70 10.43 -8.61 -1.54
CA VAL A 70 9.26 -8.49 -2.41
C VAL A 70 8.30 -9.66 -2.19
N GLU A 71 8.82 -10.89 -2.08
CA GLU A 71 7.99 -12.09 -1.81
C GLU A 71 7.34 -12.04 -0.41
N VAL A 72 8.04 -11.51 0.60
CA VAL A 72 7.46 -11.29 1.92
C VAL A 72 6.28 -10.31 1.85
N VAL A 73 6.47 -9.19 1.18
CA VAL A 73 5.42 -8.19 0.99
C VAL A 73 4.22 -8.78 0.24
N LYS A 74 4.46 -9.47 -0.88
CA LYS A 74 3.40 -10.15 -1.67
C LYS A 74 2.60 -11.13 -0.82
N SER A 75 3.28 -11.96 -0.03
CA SER A 75 2.64 -12.92 0.87
C SER A 75 1.83 -12.23 1.96
N PHE A 76 2.37 -11.17 2.54
CA PHE A 76 1.71 -10.44 3.62
C PHE A 76 0.45 -9.71 3.14
N VAL A 77 0.52 -9.04 1.99
CA VAL A 77 -0.61 -8.26 1.43
C VAL A 77 -1.78 -9.17 1.04
N THR A 78 -1.50 -10.39 0.60
CA THR A 78 -2.54 -11.33 0.17
C THR A 78 -3.43 -11.85 1.33
N ARG A 79 -3.02 -11.65 2.58
CA ARG A 79 -3.79 -12.12 3.74
C ARG A 79 -5.08 -11.33 3.88
N GLN A 80 -6.18 -12.03 4.11
CA GLN A 80 -7.50 -11.45 4.41
C GLN A 80 -7.77 -11.37 5.91
N ASP A 81 -7.08 -12.20 6.69
CA ASP A 81 -7.10 -12.19 8.14
C ASP A 81 -5.69 -12.36 8.70
N ASP A 82 -5.49 -11.81 9.88
CA ASP A 82 -4.25 -11.93 10.62
C ASP A 82 -4.52 -12.70 11.91
N LYS A 83 -3.81 -13.83 12.09
CA LYS A 83 -3.97 -14.72 13.25
C LYS A 83 -2.83 -14.51 14.21
N PHE A 84 -3.13 -13.96 15.37
CA PHE A 84 -2.14 -13.79 16.43
C PHE A 84 -2.79 -13.83 17.81
N ARG A 85 -1.96 -14.01 18.82
CA ARG A 85 -2.36 -13.97 20.22
C ARG A 85 -2.06 -12.57 20.76
N GLN A 86 -3.09 -11.87 21.22
CA GLN A 86 -2.93 -10.59 21.89
C GLN A 86 -2.07 -10.73 23.16
N ALA A 87 -1.45 -9.63 23.57
CA ALA A 87 -0.73 -9.60 24.85
C ALA A 87 -1.69 -10.00 25.98
N TYR A 88 -1.25 -10.95 26.82
CA TYR A 88 -2.04 -11.55 27.89
C TYR A 88 -3.23 -12.42 27.43
N GLY A 89 -3.47 -12.58 26.16
CA GLY A 89 -4.49 -13.48 25.61
C GLY A 89 -4.09 -14.96 25.79
N VAL A 90 -5.06 -15.83 25.98
CA VAL A 90 -4.83 -17.28 26.10
C VAL A 90 -4.82 -17.96 24.73
N ASN A 91 -5.68 -17.52 23.83
CA ASN A 91 -5.89 -18.13 22.53
C ASN A 91 -5.38 -17.27 21.38
N VAL A 92 -5.09 -17.94 20.25
CA VAL A 92 -4.87 -17.26 18.95
C VAL A 92 -6.24 -16.89 18.40
N GLU A 93 -6.41 -15.63 18.04
CA GLU A 93 -7.64 -15.09 17.47
C GLU A 93 -7.42 -14.68 16.03
N SER A 94 -8.47 -14.79 15.21
CA SER A 94 -8.48 -14.31 13.84
C SER A 94 -9.01 -12.88 13.80
N HIS A 95 -8.24 -11.99 13.18
CA HIS A 95 -8.58 -10.59 13.02
C HIS A 95 -8.75 -10.30 11.53
N PRO A 96 -9.99 -10.22 11.02
CA PRO A 96 -10.24 -9.82 9.63
C PRO A 96 -9.56 -8.49 9.33
N ARG A 97 -8.78 -8.42 8.24
CA ARG A 97 -8.01 -7.23 7.90
C ARG A 97 -8.93 -6.04 7.61
N LYS A 98 -8.61 -4.90 8.20
CA LYS A 98 -9.37 -3.64 8.10
C LYS A 98 -8.59 -2.51 7.45
N CYS A 99 -7.38 -2.79 7.00
CA CYS A 99 -6.45 -1.80 6.47
C CYS A 99 -5.97 -2.18 5.08
N ILE A 100 -5.45 -1.20 4.38
CA ILE A 100 -4.67 -1.35 3.16
C ILE A 100 -3.19 -1.04 3.45
N ILE A 101 -2.32 -1.63 2.64
CA ILE A 101 -0.90 -1.35 2.65
C ILE A 101 -0.61 -0.44 1.46
N VAL A 102 0.16 0.60 1.69
CA VAL A 102 0.65 1.52 0.66
C VAL A 102 2.17 1.60 0.74
N GLY A 103 2.80 2.15 -0.27
CA GLY A 103 4.25 2.31 -0.28
C GLY A 103 4.69 3.63 -0.87
N SER A 104 5.88 4.07 -0.50
CA SER A 104 6.56 5.19 -1.13
C SER A 104 8.00 4.82 -1.48
N THR A 105 8.46 5.36 -2.60
CA THR A 105 9.83 5.15 -3.07
C THR A 105 10.32 6.40 -3.80
N ASN A 106 11.65 6.59 -3.84
CA ASN A 106 12.31 7.64 -4.61
C ASN A 106 13.32 7.04 -5.60
N SER A 107 13.10 5.80 -6.03
CA SER A 107 13.97 5.10 -6.97
C SER A 107 13.75 5.61 -8.39
N GLU A 108 14.79 6.18 -9.01
CA GLU A 108 14.77 6.59 -10.42
C GLU A 108 14.96 5.39 -11.36
N GLY A 109 15.65 4.34 -10.93
CA GLY A 109 15.96 3.13 -11.71
C GLY A 109 14.99 1.96 -11.53
N GLY A 110 13.84 2.20 -10.93
CA GLY A 110 12.92 1.13 -10.55
C GLY A 110 13.11 0.63 -9.12
N PHE A 111 12.15 -0.13 -8.62
CA PHE A 111 12.18 -0.68 -7.25
C PHE A 111 11.72 -2.15 -7.21
N LEU A 112 11.23 -2.70 -8.31
CA LEU A 112 10.79 -4.08 -8.42
C LEU A 112 11.89 -4.92 -9.07
N ARG A 113 12.38 -5.92 -8.35
CA ARG A 113 13.45 -6.83 -8.82
C ARG A 113 12.92 -8.17 -9.32
N ASP A 114 11.62 -8.38 -9.29
CA ASP A 114 11.03 -9.63 -9.74
C ASP A 114 10.11 -9.37 -10.93
N VAL A 115 10.29 -10.19 -11.97
CA VAL A 115 9.47 -10.12 -13.19
C VAL A 115 8.09 -10.75 -12.98
N THR A 116 7.91 -11.53 -11.89
CA THR A 116 6.69 -12.29 -11.64
C THR A 116 5.89 -11.73 -10.46
N GLY A 117 4.56 -11.71 -10.61
CA GLY A 117 3.66 -11.34 -9.52
C GLY A 117 3.58 -9.85 -9.20
N ASN A 118 4.13 -8.97 -10.04
CA ASN A 118 4.12 -7.52 -9.86
C ASN A 118 2.73 -6.89 -9.96
N ARG A 119 1.72 -7.64 -10.41
CA ARG A 119 0.31 -7.18 -10.49
C ARG A 119 -0.25 -6.64 -9.17
N ARG A 120 0.39 -6.97 -8.04
CA ARG A 120 0.00 -6.45 -6.72
C ARG A 120 0.49 -5.04 -6.46
N PHE A 121 1.50 -4.59 -7.18
CA PHE A 121 2.03 -3.23 -7.05
C PHE A 121 1.39 -2.34 -8.10
N TRP A 122 0.82 -1.25 -7.65
CA TRP A 122 0.29 -0.19 -8.52
C TRP A 122 1.21 1.03 -8.40
N PRO A 123 2.29 1.07 -9.20
CA PRO A 123 3.19 2.22 -9.20
C PRO A 123 2.48 3.44 -9.78
N VAL A 124 2.63 4.56 -9.13
CA VAL A 124 2.16 5.85 -9.64
C VAL A 124 3.33 6.82 -9.57
N HIS A 125 3.70 7.37 -10.72
CA HIS A 125 4.75 8.37 -10.79
C HIS A 125 4.26 9.71 -10.26
N VAL A 126 5.01 10.27 -9.28
CA VAL A 126 4.79 11.60 -8.73
C VAL A 126 5.79 12.54 -9.36
N PRO A 127 5.37 13.42 -10.28
CA PRO A 127 6.29 14.34 -10.95
C PRO A 127 6.81 15.41 -9.97
N GLY A 128 8.09 15.72 -10.06
CA GLY A 128 8.74 16.71 -9.18
C GLY A 128 8.39 18.18 -9.48
N THR A 129 7.23 18.47 -10.06
CA THR A 129 6.88 19.82 -10.53
C THR A 129 6.42 20.76 -9.42
N GLY A 130 6.11 20.27 -8.24
CA GLY A 130 5.83 21.06 -7.04
C GLY A 130 4.69 22.08 -7.10
N LYS A 131 3.78 21.96 -8.10
CA LYS A 131 2.68 22.94 -8.28
C LYS A 131 1.56 22.80 -7.24
N HIS A 132 1.35 21.60 -6.74
CA HIS A 132 0.34 21.30 -5.74
C HIS A 132 0.96 20.46 -4.64
N HIS A 133 0.67 20.80 -3.41
CA HIS A 133 1.21 20.09 -2.25
C HIS A 133 0.11 19.27 -1.57
N PRO A 134 0.42 18.08 -1.04
CA PRO A 134 -0.58 17.24 -0.38
C PRO A 134 -1.32 17.95 0.76
N TRP A 135 -0.65 18.85 1.48
CA TRP A 135 -1.28 19.60 2.57
C TRP A 135 -2.32 20.64 2.12
N GLU A 136 -2.42 20.91 0.81
CA GLU A 136 -3.48 21.74 0.22
C GLU A 136 -4.76 20.94 -0.08
N LEU A 137 -4.74 19.61 0.18
CA LEU A 137 -5.87 18.73 -0.04
C LEU A 137 -6.93 18.94 1.06
N ASP A 138 -7.95 19.71 0.76
CA ASP A 138 -9.05 20.08 1.67
C ASP A 138 -10.32 19.23 1.48
N CYS A 139 -10.35 18.36 0.46
CA CYS A 139 -11.52 17.57 0.09
C CYS A 139 -11.47 16.10 0.52
N VAL A 140 -10.67 15.75 1.54
CA VAL A 140 -10.46 14.35 1.98
C VAL A 140 -11.78 13.63 2.32
N ASP A 141 -12.70 14.32 3.01
CA ASP A 141 -13.97 13.70 3.38
C ASP A 141 -14.84 13.45 2.15
N GLN A 142 -14.72 14.28 1.11
CA GLN A 142 -15.40 14.12 -0.17
C GLN A 142 -14.84 12.91 -0.94
N ILE A 143 -13.51 12.75 -0.94
CA ILE A 143 -12.84 11.57 -1.53
C ILE A 143 -13.34 10.28 -0.88
N TRP A 144 -13.44 10.25 0.45
CA TRP A 144 -13.96 9.07 1.15
C TRP A 144 -15.45 8.84 0.89
N ALA A 145 -16.26 9.90 0.80
CA ALA A 145 -17.69 9.80 0.48
C ALA A 145 -17.89 9.22 -0.93
N GLU A 146 -17.13 9.68 -1.92
CA GLU A 146 -17.14 9.16 -3.29
C GLU A 146 -16.69 7.70 -3.35
N ALA A 147 -15.60 7.35 -2.68
CA ALA A 147 -15.11 5.98 -2.61
C ALA A 147 -16.15 5.01 -2.02
N ILE A 148 -16.86 5.42 -0.97
CA ILE A 148 -17.95 4.64 -0.37
C ILE A 148 -19.12 4.51 -1.35
N HIS A 149 -19.47 5.58 -2.06
CA HIS A 149 -20.53 5.57 -3.06
C HIS A 149 -20.22 4.56 -4.17
N LEU A 150 -19.04 4.66 -4.79
CA LEU A 150 -18.59 3.75 -5.84
C LEU A 150 -18.57 2.29 -5.37
N TYR A 151 -18.08 2.05 -4.15
CA TYR A 151 -18.10 0.71 -3.57
C TYR A 151 -19.52 0.15 -3.43
N ASN A 152 -20.49 0.96 -3.01
CA ASN A 152 -21.89 0.55 -2.88
C ASN A 152 -22.56 0.32 -4.24
N GLU A 153 -22.13 1.03 -5.28
CA GLU A 153 -22.55 0.82 -6.68
C GLU A 153 -21.93 -0.45 -7.29
N GLY A 154 -21.03 -1.13 -6.57
CA GLY A 154 -20.43 -2.39 -6.99
C GLY A 154 -19.10 -2.23 -7.72
N GLU A 155 -18.42 -1.10 -7.55
CA GLU A 155 -17.06 -0.92 -8.08
C GLU A 155 -16.14 -2.04 -7.59
N GLU A 156 -15.41 -2.64 -8.51
CA GLU A 156 -14.54 -3.77 -8.23
C GLU A 156 -13.23 -3.32 -7.58
N LEU A 157 -12.71 -4.11 -6.65
CA LEU A 157 -11.48 -3.81 -5.92
C LEU A 157 -10.22 -4.31 -6.66
N PHE A 158 -10.26 -4.34 -7.99
CA PHE A 158 -9.13 -4.68 -8.85
C PHE A 158 -9.23 -3.91 -10.17
N LEU A 159 -8.09 -3.62 -10.76
CA LEU A 159 -8.02 -2.90 -12.03
C LEU A 159 -8.41 -3.81 -13.20
N LYS A 160 -9.12 -3.26 -14.18
CA LYS A 160 -9.56 -3.95 -15.39
C LYS A 160 -9.47 -3.03 -16.62
N GLY A 161 -9.51 -3.64 -17.81
CA GLY A 161 -9.50 -2.88 -19.06
C GLY A 161 -8.28 -1.95 -19.18
N ALA A 162 -8.52 -0.72 -19.59
CA ALA A 162 -7.46 0.28 -19.82
C ALA A 162 -6.62 0.58 -18.56
N GLU A 163 -7.24 0.59 -17.39
CA GLU A 163 -6.54 0.84 -16.11
C GLU A 163 -5.56 -0.29 -15.78
N ALA A 164 -5.94 -1.55 -16.05
CA ALA A 164 -5.06 -2.70 -15.86
C ALA A 164 -3.89 -2.68 -16.84
N GLU A 165 -4.11 -2.25 -18.09
CA GLU A 165 -3.06 -2.10 -19.10
C GLU A 165 -2.07 -0.99 -18.72
N GLU A 166 -2.57 0.14 -18.21
CA GLU A 166 -1.72 1.23 -17.76
C GLU A 166 -0.90 0.82 -16.52
N ALA A 167 -1.54 0.18 -15.54
CA ALA A 167 -0.84 -0.34 -14.38
C ALA A 167 0.24 -1.35 -14.76
N TYR A 168 -0.01 -2.20 -15.78
CA TYR A 168 0.99 -3.12 -16.29
C TYR A 168 2.20 -2.40 -16.90
N LYS A 169 1.99 -1.35 -17.70
CA LYS A 169 3.09 -0.53 -18.24
C LYS A 169 3.93 0.08 -17.14
N MET A 170 3.27 0.72 -16.16
CA MET A 170 3.97 1.30 -15.00
C MET A 170 4.73 0.25 -14.19
N GLN A 171 4.21 -0.97 -14.08
CA GLN A 171 4.92 -2.08 -13.43
C GLN A 171 6.19 -2.48 -14.20
N GLN A 172 6.15 -2.50 -15.54
CA GLN A 172 7.33 -2.79 -16.36
C GLN A 172 8.41 -1.70 -16.20
N GLU A 173 8.01 -0.44 -16.18
CA GLU A 173 8.91 0.71 -15.94
C GLU A 173 9.49 0.72 -14.53
N ALA A 174 8.77 0.16 -13.55
CA ALA A 174 9.22 0.05 -12.18
C ALA A 174 10.15 -1.15 -11.91
N ILE A 175 10.37 -2.02 -12.90
CA ILE A 175 11.36 -3.11 -12.79
C ILE A 175 12.75 -2.49 -12.89
N GLU A 176 13.58 -2.77 -11.88
CA GLU A 176 14.98 -2.35 -11.87
C GLU A 176 15.70 -3.02 -13.05
N SER A 177 16.30 -2.22 -13.93
CA SER A 177 17.18 -2.73 -14.99
C SER A 177 18.49 -3.20 -14.36
N ASP A 178 18.84 -4.47 -14.54
CA ASP A 178 20.19 -4.96 -14.28
C ASP A 178 21.14 -4.33 -15.32
N ASP A 179 21.80 -3.22 -14.96
CA ASP A 179 22.95 -2.68 -15.68
C ASP A 179 24.24 -3.31 -15.16
#